data_16f390d56e3373f633e210ece3a793be
#
_entry.id   16f390d56e3373f633e210ece3a793be
#
_cell.length_a   1.000
_cell.length_b   1.000
_cell.length_c   1.000
_cell.angle_alpha   90.00
_cell.angle_beta   90.00
_cell.angle_gamma   90.00
#
_symmetry.space_group_name_H-M   'P 1'
#
loop_
_entity.id
_entity.type
_entity.pdbx_description
1 polymer ?
#
loop_
_entity_poly.entity_id
_entity_poly.type
_entity_poly.pdbx_seq_one_letter_code
_entity_poly.pdbx_strand_id
1 'polypeptide(L)'
;MPTVPFTLRIDAAIKKRLEQEAKREDRSAGYVAQQAIRAYVEAKERARAAIRAAEKEADKGVFISGGAMDKWVRSWGSDEEQAPPEPDITPRR
;
A
#
# COMPACT_ATOMS: atom_id res chain seq x y z
N MET A 1 -5.01 -3.26 20.85
CA MET A 1 -4.86 -4.70 20.54
C MET A 1 -3.62 -5.26 21.19
N PRO A 2 -3.65 -6.49 21.67
CA PRO A 2 -2.43 -7.09 22.21
C PRO A 2 -1.40 -7.31 21.12
N THR A 3 -0.13 -7.14 21.46
CA THR A 3 0.97 -7.45 20.56
C THR A 3 1.38 -8.90 20.71
N VAL A 4 1.83 -9.51 19.62
CA VAL A 4 2.33 -10.87 19.61
C VAL A 4 3.73 -10.88 18.99
N PRO A 5 4.60 -11.82 19.41
CA PRO A 5 5.93 -11.92 18.81
C PRO A 5 5.84 -12.30 17.34
N PHE A 6 6.72 -11.72 16.53
CA PHE A 6 6.82 -12.02 15.11
C PHE A 6 8.29 -12.01 14.72
N THR A 7 8.79 -13.14 14.23
CA THR A 7 10.17 -13.27 13.83
C THR A 7 10.30 -13.22 12.32
N LEU A 8 11.21 -12.39 11.85
CA LEU A 8 11.36 -12.09 10.42
C LEU A 8 12.84 -12.07 10.06
N ARG A 9 13.20 -12.71 8.95
CA ARG A 9 14.51 -12.56 8.34
C ARG A 9 14.44 -11.48 7.28
N ILE A 10 15.34 -10.50 7.36
CA ILE A 10 15.43 -9.41 6.40
C ILE A 10 16.88 -9.27 5.93
N ASP A 11 17.04 -8.62 4.79
CA ASP A 11 18.34 -8.26 4.26
C ASP A 11 19.11 -7.42 5.28
N ALA A 12 20.40 -7.72 5.48
CA ALA A 12 21.24 -6.99 6.44
C ALA A 12 21.33 -5.51 6.13
N ALA A 13 21.38 -5.14 4.85
CA ALA A 13 21.42 -3.73 4.43
C ALA A 13 20.12 -3.01 4.81
N ILE A 14 18.98 -3.66 4.64
CA ILE A 14 17.67 -3.10 5.03
C ILE A 14 17.58 -2.96 6.54
N LYS A 15 18.05 -3.95 7.29
CA LYS A 15 18.08 -3.88 8.74
C LYS A 15 18.86 -2.65 9.23
N LYS A 16 20.03 -2.42 8.65
CA LYS A 16 20.88 -1.27 9.00
C LYS A 16 20.16 0.05 8.70
N ARG A 17 19.52 0.15 7.56
CA ARG A 17 18.75 1.35 7.19
C ARG A 17 17.56 1.55 8.11
N LEU A 18 16.88 0.48 8.51
CA LEU A 18 15.79 0.54 9.48
C LEU A 18 16.28 1.08 10.83
N GLU A 19 17.41 0.60 11.30
CA GLU A 19 17.98 1.07 12.56
C GLU A 19 18.36 2.56 12.50
N GLN A 20 18.86 3.02 11.36
CA GLN A 20 19.18 4.43 11.13
C GLN A 20 17.92 5.30 11.16
N GLU A 21 16.85 4.87 10.53
CA GLU A 21 15.58 5.59 10.55
C GLU A 21 14.98 5.63 11.96
N ALA A 22 15.07 4.53 12.69
CA ALA A 22 14.60 4.45 14.06
C ALA A 22 15.33 5.48 14.95
N LYS A 23 16.63 5.64 14.76
CA LYS A 23 17.42 6.66 15.48
C LYS A 23 16.95 8.07 15.16
N ARG A 24 16.68 8.36 13.88
CA ARG A 24 16.17 9.67 13.47
C ARG A 24 14.84 10.02 14.10
N GLU A 25 13.99 9.03 14.28
CA GLU A 25 12.68 9.21 14.86
C GLU A 25 12.66 9.07 16.38
N ASP A 26 13.80 8.76 16.98
CA ASP A 26 13.94 8.48 18.41
C ASP A 26 12.98 7.38 18.85
N ARG A 27 12.94 6.30 18.06
CA ARG A 27 12.09 5.13 18.30
C ARG A 27 12.93 3.85 18.20
N SER A 28 12.40 2.74 18.70
CA SER A 28 13.06 1.45 18.52
C SER A 28 12.90 0.96 17.10
N ALA A 29 13.85 0.14 16.63
CA ALA A 29 13.75 -0.50 15.32
C ALA A 29 12.50 -1.38 15.22
N GLY A 30 12.13 -2.05 16.31
CA GLY A 30 10.91 -2.85 16.38
C GLY A 30 9.64 -2.02 16.19
N TYR A 31 9.60 -0.84 16.78
CA TYR A 31 8.48 0.08 16.61
C TYR A 31 8.34 0.53 15.14
N VAL A 32 9.45 0.98 14.56
CA VAL A 32 9.45 1.43 13.17
C VAL A 32 9.07 0.29 12.22
N ALA A 33 9.59 -0.91 12.46
CA ALA A 33 9.24 -2.09 11.67
C ALA A 33 7.75 -2.41 11.77
N GLN A 34 7.18 -2.35 12.97
CA GLN A 34 5.76 -2.59 13.20
C GLN A 34 4.89 -1.58 12.44
N GLN A 35 5.27 -0.30 12.49
CA GLN A 35 4.55 0.74 11.77
C GLN A 35 4.64 0.56 10.27
N ALA A 36 5.80 0.16 9.75
CA ALA A 36 5.99 -0.10 8.33
C ALA A 36 5.13 -1.28 7.86
N ILE A 37 5.10 -2.36 8.63
CA ILE A 37 4.29 -3.54 8.32
C ILE A 37 2.81 -3.18 8.32
N ARG A 38 2.36 -2.44 9.32
CA ARG A 38 0.97 -1.98 9.41
C ARG A 38 0.59 -1.15 8.19
N ALA A 39 1.42 -0.17 7.86
CA ALA A 39 1.17 0.70 6.72
C ALA A 39 1.09 -0.09 5.40
N TYR A 40 1.96 -1.08 5.23
CA TYR A 40 1.95 -1.94 4.05
C TYR A 40 0.65 -2.74 3.96
N VAL A 41 0.26 -3.39 5.06
CA VAL A 41 -0.96 -4.21 5.08
C VAL A 41 -2.20 -3.36 4.81
N GLU A 42 -2.30 -2.21 5.46
CA GLU A 42 -3.44 -1.30 5.28
C GLU A 42 -3.51 -0.77 3.84
N ALA A 43 -2.37 -0.47 3.24
CA ALA A 43 -2.32 -0.04 1.84
C ALA A 43 -2.84 -1.14 0.90
N LYS A 44 -2.44 -2.39 1.15
CA LYS A 44 -2.92 -3.52 0.34
C LYS A 44 -4.41 -3.77 0.52
N GLU A 45 -4.92 -3.61 1.73
CA GLU A 45 -6.35 -3.74 2.00
C GLU A 45 -7.15 -2.66 1.29
N ARG A 46 -6.68 -1.42 1.31
CA ARG A 46 -7.31 -0.31 0.57
C ARG A 46 -7.30 -0.57 -0.94
N ALA A 47 -6.19 -1.12 -1.46
CA ALA A 47 -6.06 -1.45 -2.87
C ALA A 47 -7.07 -2.52 -3.29
N ARG A 48 -7.23 -3.56 -2.48
CA ARG A 48 -8.21 -4.62 -2.76
C ARG A 48 -9.63 -4.09 -2.71
N ALA A 49 -9.93 -3.21 -1.76
CA ALA A 49 -11.24 -2.59 -1.65
C ALA A 49 -11.55 -1.74 -2.88
N ALA A 50 -10.55 -1.00 -3.38
CA ALA A 50 -10.70 -0.18 -4.58
C ALA A 50 -10.91 -1.04 -5.83
N ILE A 51 -10.21 -2.17 -5.94
CA ILE A 51 -10.41 -3.12 -7.04
C ILE A 51 -11.83 -3.67 -7.03
N ARG A 52 -12.34 -4.06 -5.86
CA ARG A 52 -13.71 -4.54 -5.74
C ARG A 52 -14.74 -3.48 -6.10
N ALA A 53 -14.49 -2.23 -5.69
CA ALA A 53 -15.34 -1.11 -6.07
C ALA A 53 -15.33 -0.89 -7.59
N ALA A 54 -14.14 -0.99 -8.21
CA ALA A 54 -13.99 -0.87 -9.66
C ALA A 54 -14.74 -1.99 -10.40
N GLU A 55 -14.72 -3.21 -9.87
CA GLU A 55 -15.46 -4.33 -10.43
C GLU A 55 -16.97 -4.07 -10.41
N LYS A 56 -17.50 -3.51 -9.31
CA LYS A 56 -18.91 -3.12 -9.22
C LYS A 56 -19.26 -2.05 -10.23
N GLU A 57 -18.39 -1.06 -10.42
CA GLU A 57 -18.60 -0.02 -11.40
C GLU A 57 -18.50 -0.58 -12.84
N ALA A 58 -17.65 -1.57 -13.05
CA ALA A 58 -17.54 -2.24 -14.34
C ALA A 58 -18.87 -2.92 -14.74
N ASP A 59 -19.59 -3.48 -13.78
CA ASP A 59 -20.93 -4.07 -14.01
C ASP A 59 -21.93 -3.02 -14.51
N LYS A 60 -21.66 -1.74 -14.22
CA LYS A 60 -22.46 -0.61 -14.71
C LYS A 60 -21.89 0.00 -15.98
N GLY A 61 -20.82 -0.57 -16.55
CA GLY A 61 -20.15 -0.05 -17.72
C GLY A 61 -19.14 1.06 -17.45
N VAL A 62 -18.78 1.30 -16.19
CA VAL A 62 -17.80 2.31 -15.78
C VAL A 62 -16.49 1.62 -15.46
N PHE A 63 -15.41 2.00 -16.12
CA PHE A 63 -14.14 1.32 -16.01
C PHE A 63 -13.00 2.28 -15.67
N ILE A 64 -11.96 1.71 -15.07
CA ILE A 64 -10.67 2.38 -14.92
C ILE A 64 -9.76 1.83 -16.02
N SER A 65 -9.10 2.71 -16.77
CA SER A 65 -8.20 2.28 -17.84
C SER A 65 -7.04 1.46 -17.28
N GLY A 66 -6.51 0.55 -18.10
CA GLY A 66 -5.35 -0.27 -17.73
C GLY A 66 -4.14 0.59 -17.37
N GLY A 67 -3.94 1.72 -18.08
CA GLY A 67 -2.85 2.64 -17.79
C GLY A 67 -2.98 3.31 -16.44
N ALA A 68 -4.18 3.78 -16.10
CA ALA A 68 -4.43 4.42 -14.80
C ALA A 68 -4.26 3.41 -13.66
N MET A 69 -4.76 2.19 -13.82
CA MET A 69 -4.63 1.14 -12.82
C MET A 69 -3.17 0.73 -12.62
N ASP A 70 -2.43 0.56 -13.71
CA ASP A 70 -1.02 0.18 -13.67
C ASP A 70 -0.17 1.24 -12.96
N LYS A 71 -0.42 2.50 -13.26
CA LYS A 71 0.26 3.62 -12.62
C LYS A 71 0.01 3.63 -11.11
N TRP A 72 -1.23 3.39 -10.71
CA TRP A 72 -1.59 3.33 -9.30
C TRP A 72 -0.91 2.15 -8.60
N VAL A 73 -0.95 0.96 -9.20
CA VAL A 73 -0.30 -0.24 -8.63
C VAL A 73 1.20 -0.02 -8.44
N ARG A 74 1.85 0.65 -9.36
CA ARG A 74 3.29 0.96 -9.26
C ARG A 74 3.61 1.93 -8.12
N SER A 75 2.64 2.73 -7.69
CA SER A 75 2.85 3.67 -6.59
C SER A 75 2.78 3.00 -5.21
N TRP A 76 2.32 1.75 -5.14
CA TRP A 76 2.14 1.05 -3.87
C TRP A 76 3.46 0.84 -3.14
N GLY A 77 3.47 1.22 -1.84
CA GLY A 77 4.64 1.04 -0.99
C GLY A 77 5.77 2.03 -1.22
N SER A 78 5.57 3.02 -2.08
CA SER A 78 6.52 4.11 -2.28
C SER A 78 6.11 5.33 -1.46
N ASP A 79 7.03 6.30 -1.33
CA ASP A 79 6.73 7.56 -0.66
C ASP A 79 5.67 8.38 -1.41
N GLU A 80 5.46 8.07 -2.68
CA GLU A 80 4.52 8.74 -3.56
C GLU A 80 3.27 7.91 -3.81
N GLU A 81 2.88 7.07 -2.85
CA GLU A 81 1.69 6.24 -2.99
C GLU A 81 0.47 7.12 -3.29
N GLN A 82 -0.19 6.80 -4.38
CA GLN A 82 -1.32 7.58 -4.88
C GLN A 82 -2.64 7.05 -4.36
N ALA A 83 -3.65 7.93 -4.34
CA ALA A 83 -5.02 7.51 -4.10
C ALA A 83 -5.52 6.63 -5.26
N PRO A 84 -6.49 5.73 -5.01
CA PRO A 84 -7.07 4.93 -6.10
C PRO A 84 -7.56 5.82 -7.23
N PRO A 85 -7.32 5.42 -8.50
CA PRO A 85 -7.77 6.20 -9.64
C PRO A 85 -9.29 6.19 -9.76
N GLU A 86 -9.85 7.28 -10.25
CA GLU A 86 -11.27 7.34 -10.57
C GLU A 86 -11.52 6.68 -11.94
N PRO A 87 -12.74 6.17 -12.18
CA PRO A 87 -13.08 5.61 -13.49
C PRO A 87 -12.89 6.65 -14.59
N ASP A 88 -12.16 6.26 -15.62
CA ASP A 88 -11.87 7.12 -16.77
C ASP A 88 -12.49 6.60 -18.08
N ILE A 89 -13.17 5.45 -18.01
CA ILE A 89 -13.93 4.90 -19.12
C ILE A 89 -15.38 4.82 -18.68
N THR A 90 -16.25 5.56 -19.36
CA THR A 90 -17.68 5.57 -19.07
C THR A 90 -18.46 5.00 -20.25
N PRO A 91 -19.65 4.41 -20.01
CA PRO A 91 -20.45 3.87 -21.10
C PRO A 91 -20.94 5.00 -22.00
N ARG A 92 -20.94 4.76 -23.30
CA ARG A 92 -21.55 5.67 -24.26
C ARG A 92 -23.06 5.44 -24.25
N ARG A 93 -23.79 6.53 -24.26
CA ARG A 93 -25.24 6.48 -24.41
C ARG A 93 -25.62 6.38 -25.89
#